data_e1a070bcb1b24d29764156212b971725
#
_entry.id   e1a070bcb1b24d29764156212b971725
#
_cell.length_a   1.000
_cell.length_b   1.000
_cell.length_c   1.000
_cell.angle_alpha   90.00
_cell.angle_beta   90.00
_cell.angle_gamma   90.00
#
_symmetry.space_group_name_H-M   'P 1'
#
loop_
_entity.id
_entity.type
_entity.pdbx_description
1 polymer ?
#
loop_
_entity_poly.entity_id
_entity_poly.type
_entity_poly.pdbx_seq_one_letter_code
_entity_poly.pdbx_strand_id
1 'polypeptide(L)'
;MLQGIIGMESKSLTNELLDLFDASAETPSASAFIQQRDKIRPIAFESIFKNFSKKLMNSFDNDIPVFAIDGSDIQIPTNPTDTESYIAGTNGHKGYNLLHINALYDLNKHIYSDVIIQKARERNEHKAFQELVDCSEITKALIIADRGYESFNIQTLK
;
A
#
# COMPACT_ATOMS: atom_id res chain seq x y z
N MET A 1 13.89 14.08 -0.90
CA MET A 1 13.20 13.36 -1.99
C MET A 1 12.11 12.40 -1.49
N LEU A 2 12.40 11.39 -0.65
CA LEU A 2 11.38 10.46 -0.11
C LEU A 2 10.25 11.21 0.62
N GLN A 3 10.58 12.16 1.49
CA GLN A 3 9.59 13.00 2.16
C GLN A 3 8.71 13.76 1.16
N GLY A 4 9.29 14.30 0.08
CA GLY A 4 8.54 14.98 -0.96
C GLY A 4 7.57 14.06 -1.70
N ILE A 5 7.99 12.82 -2.01
CA ILE A 5 7.11 11.85 -2.69
C ILE A 5 5.93 11.45 -1.79
N ILE A 6 6.18 11.23 -0.50
CA ILE A 6 5.13 10.87 0.47
C ILE A 6 4.16 12.04 0.71
N GLY A 7 4.63 13.27 0.67
CA GLY A 7 3.83 14.47 0.92
C GLY A 7 3.10 15.05 -0.30
N MET A 8 3.15 14.41 -1.47
CA MET A 8 2.46 14.89 -2.67
C MET A 8 0.93 14.84 -2.50
N GLU A 9 0.25 15.92 -2.93
CA GLU A 9 -1.19 16.14 -2.76
C GLU A 9 -1.99 15.99 -4.05
N SER A 10 -1.49 15.22 -5.02
CA SER A 10 -2.17 14.97 -6.31
C SER A 10 -2.28 16.19 -7.24
N LYS A 11 -1.43 17.20 -7.05
CA LYS A 11 -1.25 18.32 -7.99
C LYS A 11 -0.40 17.87 -9.19
N SER A 12 -0.20 18.74 -10.17
CA SER A 12 0.81 18.49 -11.20
C SER A 12 2.20 18.42 -10.57
N LEU A 13 3.09 17.56 -11.08
CA LEU A 13 4.44 17.41 -10.52
C LEU A 13 5.19 18.75 -10.40
N THR A 14 5.00 19.65 -11.38
CA THR A 14 5.63 20.99 -11.33
C THR A 14 5.12 21.79 -10.13
N ASN A 15 3.82 21.77 -9.86
CA ASN A 15 3.23 22.49 -8.73
C ASN A 15 3.66 21.87 -7.40
N GLU A 16 3.69 20.53 -7.31
CA GLU A 16 4.21 19.82 -6.13
C GLU A 16 5.67 20.22 -5.82
N LEU A 17 6.51 20.35 -6.86
CA LEU A 17 7.89 20.76 -6.68
C LEU A 17 8.03 22.23 -6.27
N LEU A 18 7.20 23.11 -6.82
CA LEU A 18 7.17 24.52 -6.42
C LEU A 18 6.77 24.66 -4.95
N ASP A 19 5.76 23.93 -4.52
CA ASP A 19 5.31 23.94 -3.12
C ASP A 19 6.38 23.34 -2.18
N LEU A 20 7.00 22.22 -2.57
CA LEU A 20 8.03 21.54 -1.76
C LEU A 20 9.30 22.36 -1.57
N PHE A 21 9.65 23.20 -2.53
CA PHE A 21 10.86 24.02 -2.53
C PHE A 21 10.58 25.53 -2.35
N ASP A 22 9.36 25.90 -1.91
CA ASP A 22 8.93 27.28 -1.69
C ASP A 22 9.18 28.18 -2.92
N ALA A 23 8.99 27.63 -4.13
CA ALA A 23 9.24 28.29 -5.40
C ALA A 23 10.64 28.97 -5.51
N SER A 24 11.62 28.40 -4.81
CA SER A 24 13.00 28.92 -4.79
C SER A 24 13.75 28.65 -6.10
N ALA A 25 14.89 29.32 -6.28
CA ALA A 25 15.77 29.05 -7.41
C ALA A 25 16.38 27.64 -7.43
N GLU A 26 16.29 26.92 -6.31
CA GLU A 26 16.74 25.54 -6.16
C GLU A 26 15.68 24.50 -6.56
N THR A 27 14.47 24.95 -6.92
CA THR A 27 13.39 24.05 -7.37
C THR A 27 13.83 23.25 -8.60
N PRO A 28 13.91 21.90 -8.50
CA PRO A 28 14.32 21.08 -9.63
C PRO A 28 13.24 21.05 -10.71
N SER A 29 13.65 20.85 -11.96
CA SER A 29 12.69 20.57 -13.02
C SER A 29 12.00 19.21 -12.79
N ALA A 30 10.79 19.05 -13.31
CA ALA A 30 10.05 17.78 -13.25
C ALA A 30 10.88 16.61 -13.83
N SER A 31 11.60 16.83 -14.91
CA SER A 31 12.48 15.81 -15.52
C SER A 31 13.63 15.40 -14.59
N ALA A 32 14.30 16.38 -13.95
CA ALA A 32 15.39 16.10 -13.01
C ALA A 32 14.87 15.33 -11.79
N PHE A 33 13.70 15.69 -11.28
CA PHE A 33 13.07 14.99 -10.17
C PHE A 33 12.73 13.55 -10.52
N ILE A 34 12.13 13.28 -11.68
CA ILE A 34 11.80 11.92 -12.15
C ILE A 34 13.06 11.08 -12.25
N GLN A 35 14.13 11.59 -12.89
CA GLN A 35 15.40 10.86 -13.00
C GLN A 35 16.02 10.48 -11.65
N GLN A 36 15.86 11.32 -10.62
CA GLN A 36 16.35 11.00 -9.28
C GLN A 36 15.40 10.07 -8.54
N ARG A 37 14.08 10.20 -8.73
CA ARG A 37 13.08 9.30 -8.16
C ARG A 37 13.30 7.85 -8.63
N ASP A 38 13.62 7.65 -9.88
CA ASP A 38 13.81 6.32 -10.48
C ASP A 38 15.02 5.57 -9.91
N LYS A 39 15.91 6.27 -9.18
CA LYS A 39 17.02 5.65 -8.44
C LYS A 39 16.62 5.13 -7.07
N ILE A 40 15.42 5.47 -6.58
CA ILE A 40 14.94 5.03 -5.28
C ILE A 40 14.41 3.61 -5.43
N ARG A 41 14.94 2.69 -4.62
CA ARG A 41 14.42 1.31 -4.58
C ARG A 41 13.05 1.29 -3.90
N PRO A 42 12.05 0.58 -4.45
CA PRO A 42 10.72 0.45 -3.84
C PRO A 42 10.77 -0.03 -2.37
N ILE A 43 11.71 -0.92 -2.03
CA ILE A 43 11.91 -1.42 -0.66
C ILE A 43 12.14 -0.31 0.38
N ALA A 44 12.60 0.89 -0.04
CA ALA A 44 12.77 2.02 0.85
C ALA A 44 11.42 2.50 1.42
N PHE A 45 10.37 2.50 0.59
CA PHE A 45 9.02 2.89 1.02
C PHE A 45 8.44 1.84 1.97
N GLU A 46 8.61 0.56 1.66
CA GLU A 46 8.20 -0.53 2.54
C GLU A 46 8.88 -0.43 3.91
N SER A 47 10.19 -0.19 3.94
CA SER A 47 10.95 -0.02 5.17
C SER A 47 10.47 1.17 6.00
N ILE A 48 10.17 2.30 5.35
CA ILE A 48 9.62 3.48 6.03
C ILE A 48 8.25 3.15 6.63
N PHE A 49 7.36 2.56 5.84
CA PHE A 49 6.04 2.17 6.27
C PHE A 49 6.09 1.23 7.48
N LYS A 50 6.83 0.12 7.40
CA LYS A 50 6.98 -0.86 8.48
C LYS A 50 7.57 -0.25 9.76
N ASN A 51 8.61 0.57 9.63
CA ASN A 51 9.20 1.23 10.78
C ASN A 51 8.24 2.24 11.45
N PHE A 52 7.49 2.97 10.63
CA PHE A 52 6.48 3.91 11.13
C PHE A 52 5.35 3.18 11.86
N SER A 53 4.75 2.16 11.22
CA SER A 53 3.68 1.36 11.80
C SER A 53 4.13 0.67 13.10
N LYS A 54 5.32 0.06 13.12
CA LYS A 54 5.89 -0.58 14.31
C LYS A 54 6.06 0.38 15.48
N LYS A 55 6.52 1.61 15.23
CA LYS A 55 6.64 2.64 16.28
C LYS A 55 5.31 2.99 16.91
N LEU A 56 4.25 3.12 16.11
CA LEU A 56 2.92 3.48 16.59
C LEU A 56 2.23 2.30 17.28
N MET A 57 2.44 1.08 16.80
CA MET A 57 1.88 -0.12 17.42
C MET A 57 2.46 -0.42 18.80
N ASN A 58 3.74 -0.11 19.02
CA ASN A 58 4.41 -0.31 20.31
C ASN A 58 4.08 0.77 21.35
N SER A 59 3.25 1.77 21.03
CA SER A 59 2.75 2.70 22.05
C SER A 59 1.78 1.95 22.97
N PHE A 60 2.07 1.98 24.26
CA PHE A 60 1.43 1.20 25.31
C PHE A 60 -0.09 1.33 25.31
N ASP A 61 -0.75 0.23 24.97
CA ASP A 61 -2.18 0.04 25.17
C ASP A 61 -2.36 -1.36 25.77
N ASN A 62 -3.07 -1.44 26.90
CA ASN A 62 -3.40 -2.72 27.54
C ASN A 62 -4.64 -3.37 26.89
N ASP A 63 -5.23 -2.73 25.90
CA ASP A 63 -6.43 -3.21 25.22
C ASP A 63 -6.09 -4.24 24.14
N ILE A 64 -7.03 -5.16 23.93
CA ILE A 64 -6.92 -6.10 22.82
C ILE A 64 -7.02 -5.30 21.51
N PRO A 65 -6.01 -5.35 20.63
CA PRO A 65 -6.07 -4.63 19.38
C PRO A 65 -7.20 -5.18 18.50
N VAL A 66 -7.88 -4.28 17.80
CA VAL A 66 -8.95 -4.60 16.86
C VAL A 66 -8.52 -4.19 15.47
N PHE A 67 -8.38 -5.15 14.58
CA PHE A 67 -8.00 -4.91 13.19
C PHE A 67 -9.17 -5.10 12.24
N ALA A 68 -9.24 -4.28 11.21
CA ALA A 68 -10.03 -4.54 10.03
C ALA A 68 -9.11 -4.92 8.87
N ILE A 69 -9.51 -5.91 8.07
CA ILE A 69 -8.83 -6.23 6.80
C ILE A 69 -9.81 -6.02 5.66
N ASP A 70 -9.32 -5.35 4.61
CA ASP A 70 -10.08 -5.14 3.38
C ASP A 70 -9.15 -5.12 2.17
N GLY A 71 -9.70 -5.49 1.01
CA GLY A 71 -9.04 -5.51 -0.27
C GLY A 71 -9.55 -4.41 -1.19
N SER A 72 -8.64 -3.67 -1.82
CA SER A 72 -8.99 -2.61 -2.78
C SER A 72 -8.15 -2.70 -4.04
N ASP A 73 -8.79 -2.43 -5.19
CA ASP A 73 -8.11 -2.37 -6.47
C ASP A 73 -7.63 -0.94 -6.75
N ILE A 74 -6.34 -0.80 -7.10
CA ILE A 74 -5.74 0.47 -7.51
C ILE A 74 -5.35 0.38 -8.97
N GLN A 75 -5.91 1.28 -9.79
CA GLN A 75 -5.49 1.43 -11.18
C GLN A 75 -4.16 2.17 -11.23
N ILE A 76 -3.19 1.57 -11.93
CA ILE A 76 -1.88 2.14 -12.18
C ILE A 76 -1.71 2.57 -13.64
N PRO A 77 -0.67 3.35 -13.99
CA PRO A 77 -0.41 3.72 -15.37
C PRO A 77 -0.38 2.52 -16.32
N THR A 78 -1.08 2.64 -17.46
CA THR A 78 -1.27 1.53 -18.40
C THR A 78 0.07 1.10 -19.03
N ASN A 79 0.42 -0.14 -18.83
CA ASN A 79 1.56 -0.80 -19.42
C ASN A 79 1.17 -2.21 -19.90
N PRO A 80 0.82 -2.41 -21.19
CA PRO A 80 0.41 -3.71 -21.70
C PRO A 80 1.49 -4.79 -21.65
N THR A 81 2.77 -4.42 -21.47
CA THR A 81 3.87 -5.38 -21.38
C THR A 81 3.98 -6.04 -20.01
N ASP A 82 3.40 -5.43 -18.98
CA ASP A 82 3.24 -6.05 -17.65
C ASP A 82 1.97 -6.91 -17.63
N THR A 83 2.09 -8.11 -18.19
CA THR A 83 0.96 -9.03 -18.40
C THR A 83 0.31 -9.52 -17.11
N GLU A 84 0.98 -9.45 -15.97
CA GLU A 84 0.46 -9.90 -14.68
C GLU A 84 -0.50 -8.89 -14.06
N SER A 85 -0.29 -7.61 -14.29
CA SER A 85 -1.19 -6.55 -13.81
C SER A 85 -2.16 -6.06 -14.90
N TYR A 86 -1.90 -6.36 -16.19
CA TYR A 86 -2.69 -5.87 -17.31
C TYR A 86 -3.99 -6.64 -17.50
N ILE A 87 -5.08 -5.89 -17.55
CA ILE A 87 -6.43 -6.36 -17.90
C ILE A 87 -6.77 -5.83 -19.28
N ALA A 88 -6.99 -6.76 -20.23
CA ALA A 88 -7.34 -6.40 -21.59
C ALA A 88 -8.73 -5.71 -21.61
N GLY A 89 -8.85 -4.70 -22.47
CA GLY A 89 -10.14 -4.04 -22.69
C GLY A 89 -11.14 -4.96 -23.36
N THR A 90 -12.40 -4.78 -23.04
CA THR A 90 -13.51 -5.50 -23.66
C THR A 90 -14.59 -4.50 -24.08
N ASN A 91 -15.41 -4.84 -25.09
CA ASN A 91 -16.55 -4.03 -25.52
C ASN A 91 -16.22 -2.55 -25.82
N GLY A 92 -15.09 -2.28 -26.47
CA GLY A 92 -14.68 -0.92 -26.83
C GLY A 92 -13.98 -0.12 -25.71
N HIS A 93 -13.85 -0.68 -24.52
CA HIS A 93 -13.06 -0.07 -23.44
C HIS A 93 -11.57 -0.39 -23.60
N LYS A 94 -10.71 0.57 -23.30
CA LYS A 94 -9.26 0.40 -23.30
C LYS A 94 -8.84 -0.50 -22.13
N GLY A 95 -7.80 -1.31 -22.36
CA GLY A 95 -7.17 -2.07 -21.28
C GLY A 95 -6.48 -1.16 -20.26
N TYR A 96 -6.26 -1.67 -19.06
CA TYR A 96 -5.66 -0.97 -17.96
C TYR A 96 -4.88 -1.93 -17.05
N ASN A 97 -4.02 -1.40 -16.19
CA ASN A 97 -3.30 -2.20 -15.21
C ASN A 97 -3.85 -1.97 -13.82
N LEU A 98 -3.98 -3.05 -13.04
CA LEU A 98 -4.44 -3.03 -11.65
C LEU A 98 -3.42 -3.67 -10.72
N LEU A 99 -3.32 -3.10 -9.52
CA LEU A 99 -2.78 -3.74 -8.34
C LEU A 99 -3.92 -3.95 -7.34
N HIS A 100 -3.92 -5.10 -6.69
CA HIS A 100 -4.83 -5.41 -5.59
C HIS A 100 -4.08 -5.23 -4.27
N ILE A 101 -4.61 -4.40 -3.38
CA ILE A 101 -4.02 -4.11 -2.09
C ILE A 101 -4.90 -4.71 -1.00
N ASN A 102 -4.31 -5.57 -0.16
CA ASN A 102 -4.94 -6.03 1.06
C ASN A 102 -4.27 -5.30 2.22
N ALA A 103 -5.05 -4.59 3.01
CA ALA A 103 -4.54 -3.76 4.09
C ALA A 103 -5.09 -4.19 5.44
N LEU A 104 -4.23 -4.26 6.44
CA LEU A 104 -4.58 -4.50 7.82
C LEU A 104 -4.59 -3.16 8.57
N TYR A 105 -5.76 -2.73 9.02
CA TYR A 105 -6.00 -1.44 9.65
C TYR A 105 -6.31 -1.61 11.14
N ASP A 106 -5.55 -0.93 12.01
CA ASP A 106 -5.80 -0.89 13.43
C ASP A 106 -6.91 0.13 13.74
N LEU A 107 -8.06 -0.37 14.21
CA LEU A 107 -9.24 0.43 14.51
C LEU A 107 -9.09 1.25 15.80
N ASN A 108 -8.23 0.83 16.73
CA ASN A 108 -8.00 1.55 17.98
C ASN A 108 -7.06 2.74 17.76
N LYS A 109 -6.04 2.56 16.92
CA LYS A 109 -5.00 3.56 16.67
C LYS A 109 -5.21 4.37 15.38
N HIS A 110 -6.18 3.97 14.55
CA HIS A 110 -6.49 4.60 13.26
C HIS A 110 -5.30 4.64 12.29
N ILE A 111 -4.54 3.55 12.21
CA ILE A 111 -3.37 3.41 11.32
C ILE A 111 -3.40 2.10 10.54
N TYR A 112 -2.79 2.10 9.37
CA TYR A 112 -2.46 0.86 8.67
C TYR A 112 -1.26 0.20 9.36
N SER A 113 -1.42 -1.05 9.80
CA SER A 113 -0.37 -1.82 10.45
C SER A 113 0.48 -2.57 9.47
N ASP A 114 -0.12 -3.14 8.43
CA ASP A 114 0.58 -3.82 7.35
C ASP A 114 -0.23 -3.80 6.04
N VAL A 115 0.44 -4.13 4.92
CA VAL A 115 -0.16 -4.14 3.59
C VAL A 115 0.51 -5.18 2.70
N ILE A 116 -0.30 -5.90 1.91
CA ILE A 116 0.16 -6.79 0.86
C ILE A 116 -0.35 -6.29 -0.49
N ILE A 117 0.56 -6.14 -1.44
CA ILE A 117 0.27 -5.70 -2.81
C ILE A 117 0.43 -6.89 -3.75
N GLN A 118 -0.63 -7.20 -4.49
CA GLN A 118 -0.68 -8.28 -5.46
C GLN A 118 -0.97 -7.71 -6.85
N LYS A 119 -0.41 -8.31 -7.90
CA LYS A 119 -0.82 -8.00 -9.26
C LYS A 119 -2.19 -8.63 -9.54
N ALA A 120 -2.97 -8.04 -10.44
CA ALA A 120 -4.37 -8.42 -10.67
C ALA A 120 -4.58 -9.93 -10.91
N ARG A 121 -3.64 -10.60 -11.60
CA ARG A 121 -3.72 -12.04 -11.89
C ARG A 121 -3.28 -12.94 -10.74
N GLU A 122 -2.58 -12.38 -9.77
CA GLU A 122 -2.10 -13.07 -8.57
C GLU A 122 -3.01 -12.87 -7.37
N ARG A 123 -4.15 -12.17 -7.57
CA ARG A 123 -5.10 -11.85 -6.50
C ARG A 123 -5.51 -13.11 -5.75
N ASN A 124 -5.22 -13.12 -4.45
CA ASN A 124 -5.63 -14.17 -3.53
C ASN A 124 -5.76 -13.58 -2.12
N GLU A 125 -6.99 -13.19 -1.77
CA GLU A 125 -7.32 -12.54 -0.50
C GLU A 125 -7.05 -13.46 0.69
N HIS A 126 -7.31 -14.76 0.58
CA HIS A 126 -7.04 -15.72 1.65
C HIS A 126 -5.53 -15.83 1.96
N LYS A 127 -4.71 -15.91 0.89
CA LYS A 127 -3.26 -15.96 1.05
C LYS A 127 -2.73 -14.66 1.64
N ALA A 128 -3.22 -13.51 1.17
CA ALA A 128 -2.84 -12.20 1.70
C ALA A 128 -3.21 -12.07 3.18
N PHE A 129 -4.41 -12.51 3.57
CA PHE A 129 -4.84 -12.53 4.96
C PHE A 129 -3.89 -13.38 5.83
N GLN A 130 -3.60 -14.60 5.39
CA GLN A 130 -2.71 -15.49 6.12
C GLN A 130 -1.31 -14.90 6.28
N GLU A 131 -0.74 -14.33 5.21
CA GLU A 131 0.56 -13.65 5.26
C GLU A 131 0.54 -12.43 6.21
N LEU A 132 -0.52 -11.61 6.21
CA LEU A 132 -0.67 -10.48 7.12
C LEU A 132 -0.71 -10.91 8.58
N VAL A 133 -1.39 -12.02 8.89
CA VAL A 133 -1.48 -12.55 10.25
C VAL A 133 -0.17 -13.22 10.66
N ASP A 134 0.42 -14.05 9.80
CA ASP A 134 1.64 -14.82 10.10
C ASP A 134 2.87 -13.90 10.26
N CYS A 135 2.94 -12.82 9.48
CA CYS A 135 4.01 -11.82 9.58
C CYS A 135 3.81 -10.84 10.74
N SER A 136 2.61 -10.81 11.34
CA SER A 136 2.34 -9.94 12.49
C SER A 136 3.00 -10.49 13.76
N GLU A 137 3.64 -9.63 14.55
CA GLU A 137 4.11 -9.95 15.91
C GLU A 137 2.94 -10.02 16.93
N ILE A 138 1.69 -10.04 16.46
CA ILE A 138 0.48 -9.93 17.27
C ILE A 138 0.09 -11.33 17.76
N THR A 139 0.15 -11.52 19.08
CA THR A 139 -0.19 -12.82 19.71
C THR A 139 -1.68 -12.95 20.05
N LYS A 140 -2.41 -11.82 20.14
CA LYS A 140 -3.84 -11.80 20.46
C LYS A 140 -4.47 -10.54 19.89
N ALA A 141 -5.44 -10.70 19.00
CA ALA A 141 -6.19 -9.60 18.40
C ALA A 141 -7.61 -10.05 18.02
N LEU A 142 -8.51 -9.09 17.86
CA LEU A 142 -9.77 -9.28 17.16
C LEU A 142 -9.59 -8.82 15.71
N ILE A 143 -9.93 -9.66 14.74
CA ILE A 143 -9.85 -9.30 13.31
C ILE A 143 -11.25 -9.31 12.71
N ILE A 144 -11.61 -8.22 12.06
CA ILE A 144 -12.84 -8.03 11.31
C ILE A 144 -12.49 -8.12 9.82
N ALA A 145 -13.11 -9.04 9.11
CA ALA A 145 -12.89 -9.25 7.68
C ALA A 145 -14.23 -9.45 6.96
N ASP A 146 -14.29 -9.09 5.67
CA ASP A 146 -15.43 -9.45 4.83
C ASP A 146 -15.47 -10.98 4.58
N ARG A 147 -16.65 -11.48 4.16
CA ARG A 147 -16.88 -12.91 3.87
C ARG A 147 -15.93 -13.47 2.80
N GLY A 148 -15.40 -12.62 1.91
CA GLY A 148 -14.39 -13.00 0.94
C GLY A 148 -13.11 -13.58 1.55
N TYR A 149 -12.85 -13.30 2.82
CA TYR A 149 -11.68 -13.79 3.57
C TYR A 149 -11.95 -15.09 4.33
N GLU A 150 -13.18 -15.63 4.33
CA GLU A 150 -13.50 -16.90 5.01
C GLU A 150 -12.85 -18.09 4.30
N SER A 151 -12.01 -18.84 5.01
CA SER A 151 -11.52 -20.15 4.57
C SER A 151 -11.31 -21.09 5.77
N PHE A 152 -11.34 -22.41 5.53
CA PHE A 152 -11.08 -23.42 6.57
C PHE A 152 -9.69 -23.28 7.20
N ASN A 153 -8.71 -22.76 6.46
CA ASN A 153 -7.33 -22.60 6.95
C ASN A 153 -7.19 -21.43 7.93
N ILE A 154 -8.07 -20.43 7.85
CA ILE A 154 -8.04 -19.25 8.74
C ILE A 154 -8.54 -19.62 10.15
N GLN A 155 -9.42 -20.62 10.28
CA GLN A 155 -9.95 -21.08 11.57
C GLN A 155 -8.90 -21.78 12.46
N THR A 156 -7.73 -22.10 11.90
CA THR A 156 -6.62 -22.77 12.62
C THR A 156 -5.49 -21.81 13.02
N LEU A 157 -5.67 -20.49 12.87
CA LEU A 157 -4.72 -19.51 13.40
C LEU A 157 -4.67 -19.59 14.93
N LYS A 158 -3.45 -19.80 15.45
CA LYS A 158 -3.15 -20.05 16.86
C LYS A 158 -3.39 -18.85 17.75
#